data_6057252fed31e68805ee1f3e168b8e50
#
_entry.id   6057252fed31e68805ee1f3e168b8e50
#
_cell.length_a   1.000
_cell.length_b   1.000
_cell.length_c   1.000
_cell.angle_alpha   90.00
_cell.angle_beta   90.00
_cell.angle_gamma   90.00
#
_symmetry.space_group_name_H-M   'P 1'
#
loop_
_entity.id
_entity.type
_entity.pdbx_description
1 polymer ?
#
loop_
_entity_poly.entity_id
_entity_poly.type
_entity_poly.pdbx_seq_one_letter_code
_entity_poly.pdbx_strand_id
1 'polypeptide(L)'
;MASKLNKLLILIVLFIITIIACRYDNAKKFINEKLLSNDFPYNKIKTIYNKYLGDVMPVMNISSNEQPVFYEEIEYSSIDAHDDFIVLTVENNYHVPAFYDGVVVFVGNKDKYKDLVIVNSKDVYIYYFNINAKVEVYDEIKKGEYVGFTKDDKLYLSFTKNNKVLDYKEFIK
;
A
#
# COMPACT_ATOMS: atom_id res chain seq x y z
N MET A 1 -34.20 2.80 8.57
CA MET A 1 -33.84 4.14 8.07
C MET A 1 -33.05 4.95 9.10
N ALA A 2 -33.47 5.01 10.36
CA ALA A 2 -32.79 5.73 11.45
C ALA A 2 -31.31 5.37 11.65
N SER A 3 -30.91 4.11 11.50
CA SER A 3 -29.51 3.67 11.67
C SER A 3 -28.53 4.27 10.63
N LYS A 4 -28.97 4.47 9.38
CA LYS A 4 -28.11 5.08 8.33
C LYS A 4 -27.97 6.58 8.57
N LEU A 5 -29.04 7.24 9.02
CA LEU A 5 -29.02 8.67 9.32
C LEU A 5 -28.10 8.97 10.50
N ASN A 6 -28.14 8.16 11.57
CA ASN A 6 -27.26 8.30 12.72
C ASN A 6 -25.77 8.10 12.34
N LYS A 7 -25.47 7.15 11.46
CA LYS A 7 -24.11 6.93 10.96
C LYS A 7 -23.59 8.13 10.16
N LEU A 8 -24.43 8.70 9.30
CA LEU A 8 -24.11 9.90 8.54
C LEU A 8 -23.85 11.10 9.46
N LEU A 9 -24.67 11.24 10.51
CA LEU A 9 -24.54 12.33 11.48
C LEU A 9 -23.24 12.23 12.28
N ILE A 10 -22.83 11.03 12.68
CA ILE A 10 -21.55 10.77 13.35
C ILE A 10 -20.38 11.13 12.42
N LEU A 11 -20.44 10.77 11.14
CA LEU A 11 -19.41 11.09 10.17
C LEU A 11 -19.24 12.61 10.00
N ILE A 12 -20.35 13.35 9.90
CA ILE A 12 -20.35 14.81 9.79
C ILE A 12 -19.74 15.45 11.04
N VAL A 13 -20.11 14.96 12.23
CA VAL A 13 -19.55 15.47 13.50
C VAL A 13 -18.05 15.21 13.58
N LEU A 14 -17.57 14.01 13.23
CA LEU A 14 -16.14 13.71 13.16
C LEU A 14 -15.41 14.61 12.17
N PHE A 15 -15.98 14.86 11.00
CA PHE A 15 -15.41 15.76 10.01
C PHE A 15 -15.29 17.21 10.52
N ILE A 16 -16.33 17.72 11.19
CA ILE A 16 -16.29 19.06 11.82
C ILE A 16 -15.23 19.12 12.92
N ILE A 17 -15.13 18.10 13.77
CA ILE A 17 -14.09 18.01 14.82
C ILE A 17 -12.70 18.05 14.20
N THR A 18 -12.47 17.33 13.09
CA THR A 18 -11.18 17.31 12.39
C THR A 18 -10.83 18.68 11.83
N ILE A 19 -11.79 19.39 11.22
CA ILE A 19 -11.57 20.76 10.72
C ILE A 19 -11.20 21.71 11.86
N ILE A 20 -11.91 21.64 13.00
CA ILE A 20 -11.62 22.45 14.16
C ILE A 20 -10.24 22.13 14.73
N ALA A 21 -9.91 20.84 14.86
CA ALA A 21 -8.62 20.37 15.34
C ALA A 21 -7.46 20.85 14.46
N CYS A 22 -7.62 20.84 13.12
CA CYS A 22 -6.61 21.35 12.19
C CYS A 22 -6.31 22.86 12.33
N ARG A 23 -7.13 23.59 13.07
CA ARG A 23 -6.89 25.00 13.36
C ARG A 23 -5.85 25.23 14.47
N TYR A 24 -5.55 24.17 15.25
CA TYR A 24 -4.55 24.23 16.32
C TYR A 24 -3.24 23.58 15.86
N ASP A 25 -2.12 24.28 15.99
CA ASP A 25 -0.80 23.81 15.53
C ASP A 25 -0.39 22.47 16.14
N ASN A 26 -0.71 22.22 17.39
CA ASN A 26 -0.41 20.96 18.07
C ASN A 26 -1.19 19.78 17.44
N ALA A 27 -2.45 19.98 17.08
CA ALA A 27 -3.25 18.94 16.43
C ALA A 27 -2.80 18.71 14.99
N LYS A 28 -2.43 19.77 14.27
CA LYS A 28 -1.87 19.70 12.93
C LYS A 28 -0.55 18.90 12.90
N LYS A 29 0.32 19.14 13.90
CA LYS A 29 1.57 18.40 14.07
C LYS A 29 1.29 16.92 14.37
N PHE A 30 0.35 16.63 15.27
CA PHE A 30 -0.07 15.25 15.57
C PHE A 30 -0.64 14.53 14.35
N ILE A 31 -1.47 15.20 13.55
CA ILE A 31 -2.03 14.63 12.31
C ILE A 31 -0.91 14.31 11.33
N ASN A 32 0.02 15.23 11.11
CA ASN A 32 1.13 15.03 10.18
C ASN A 32 2.08 13.92 10.63
N GLU A 33 2.42 13.87 11.92
CA GLU A 33 3.39 12.91 12.46
C GLU A 33 2.81 11.51 12.67
N LYS A 34 1.51 11.40 12.97
CA LYS A 34 0.89 10.13 13.34
C LYS A 34 -0.09 9.57 12.32
N LEU A 35 -0.83 10.43 11.62
CA LEU A 35 -1.87 10.00 10.68
C LEU A 35 -1.37 10.02 9.23
N LEU A 36 -0.49 10.96 8.89
CA LEU A 36 0.08 11.07 7.54
C LEU A 36 1.52 10.50 7.46
N SER A 37 2.00 9.86 8.54
CA SER A 37 3.27 9.15 8.51
C SER A 37 3.12 7.82 7.74
N ASN A 38 4.22 7.34 7.16
CA ASN A 38 4.26 6.06 6.44
C ASN A 38 3.91 4.85 7.33
N ASP A 39 3.90 5.02 8.65
CA ASP A 39 3.60 3.95 9.63
C ASP A 39 2.15 3.95 10.10
N PHE A 40 1.25 4.53 9.31
CA PHE A 40 -0.16 4.57 9.67
C PHE A 40 -0.75 3.15 9.78
N PRO A 41 -1.27 2.75 10.96
CA PRO A 41 -1.72 1.38 11.17
C PRO A 41 -3.11 1.14 10.53
N TYR A 42 -3.15 1.17 9.20
CA TYR A 42 -4.37 1.03 8.41
C TYR A 42 -5.18 -0.20 8.79
N ASN A 43 -4.52 -1.36 8.94
CA ASN A 43 -5.19 -2.61 9.28
C ASN A 43 -5.89 -2.57 10.65
N LYS A 44 -5.32 -1.86 11.64
CA LYS A 44 -5.98 -1.68 12.94
C LYS A 44 -7.20 -0.78 12.82
N ILE A 45 -7.11 0.27 12.02
CA ILE A 45 -8.23 1.19 11.81
C ILE A 45 -9.33 0.53 10.99
N LYS A 46 -9.00 -0.23 9.94
CA LYS A 46 -9.95 -1.03 9.16
C LYS A 46 -10.70 -2.01 10.08
N THR A 47 -10.00 -2.70 10.97
CA THR A 47 -10.63 -3.63 11.93
C THR A 47 -11.59 -2.92 12.89
N ILE A 48 -11.18 -1.76 13.42
CA ILE A 48 -12.02 -0.95 14.30
C ILE A 48 -13.23 -0.41 13.53
N TYR A 49 -13.01 0.11 12.33
CA TYR A 49 -14.05 0.64 11.47
C TYR A 49 -15.10 -0.44 11.13
N ASN A 50 -14.66 -1.61 10.67
CA ASN A 50 -15.57 -2.72 10.35
C ASN A 50 -16.33 -3.22 11.56
N LYS A 51 -15.71 -3.20 12.76
CA LYS A 51 -16.37 -3.59 14.01
C LYS A 51 -17.52 -2.67 14.42
N TYR A 52 -17.37 -1.35 14.23
CA TYR A 52 -18.34 -0.35 14.72
C TYR A 52 -19.26 0.21 13.65
N LEU A 53 -18.82 0.29 12.41
CA LEU A 53 -19.55 0.92 11.30
C LEU A 53 -20.04 -0.09 10.25
N GLY A 54 -19.53 -1.33 10.30
CA GLY A 54 -19.84 -2.40 9.33
C GLY A 54 -19.21 -2.11 7.97
N ASP A 55 -19.44 -2.99 6.99
CA ASP A 55 -18.96 -2.85 5.63
C ASP A 55 -19.70 -1.71 4.90
N VAL A 56 -19.31 -0.48 5.20
CA VAL A 56 -19.88 0.73 4.57
C VAL A 56 -19.04 1.17 3.37
N MET A 57 -17.79 0.72 3.29
CA MET A 57 -17.03 0.93 2.07
C MET A 57 -17.62 0.05 0.97
N PRO A 58 -17.99 0.62 -0.19
CA PRO A 58 -18.32 -0.21 -1.32
C PRO A 58 -17.09 -1.06 -1.60
N VAL A 59 -17.16 -2.35 -1.26
CA VAL A 59 -16.27 -3.32 -1.86
C VAL A 59 -16.64 -3.24 -3.33
N MET A 60 -15.86 -2.57 -4.14
CA MET A 60 -15.91 -2.79 -5.56
C MET A 60 -15.50 -4.25 -5.73
N ASN A 61 -16.50 -5.11 -5.77
CA ASN A 61 -16.33 -6.44 -6.32
C ASN A 61 -16.04 -6.24 -7.81
N ILE A 62 -14.81 -5.89 -8.11
CA ILE A 62 -14.27 -6.15 -9.42
C ILE A 62 -14.18 -7.67 -9.43
N SER A 63 -15.23 -8.30 -9.93
CA SER A 63 -15.14 -9.68 -10.35
C SER A 63 -14.23 -9.67 -11.57
N SER A 64 -12.94 -9.63 -11.32
CA SER A 64 -11.98 -10.05 -12.31
C SER A 64 -12.22 -11.55 -12.48
N ASN A 65 -12.94 -11.92 -13.52
CA ASN A 65 -12.92 -13.27 -14.07
C ASN A 65 -11.53 -13.57 -14.66
N GLU A 66 -10.50 -13.09 -14.04
CA GLU A 66 -9.14 -13.45 -14.38
C GLU A 66 -8.78 -14.65 -13.53
N GLN A 67 -8.53 -15.75 -14.22
CA GLN A 67 -8.11 -17.03 -13.64
C GLN A 67 -6.92 -16.79 -12.71
N PRO A 68 -6.75 -17.63 -11.66
CA PRO A 68 -5.61 -17.51 -10.77
C PRO A 68 -4.34 -17.64 -11.60
N VAL A 69 -3.68 -16.53 -11.75
CA VAL A 69 -2.37 -16.49 -12.40
C VAL A 69 -1.42 -17.26 -11.49
N PHE A 70 -0.70 -18.20 -12.10
CA PHE A 70 0.29 -19.04 -11.46
C PHE A 70 1.19 -18.19 -10.55
N TYR A 71 1.52 -18.71 -9.37
CA TYR A 71 2.50 -18.15 -8.45
C TYR A 71 3.89 -18.25 -9.07
N GLU A 72 4.21 -17.40 -10.01
CA GLU A 72 5.55 -17.35 -10.58
C GLU A 72 6.48 -16.67 -9.58
N GLU A 73 7.59 -17.35 -9.27
CA GLU A 73 8.74 -16.70 -8.66
C GLU A 73 9.19 -15.60 -9.63
N ILE A 74 9.64 -14.45 -9.09
CA ILE A 74 10.11 -13.36 -9.95
C ILE A 74 11.30 -13.88 -10.76
N GLU A 75 11.16 -13.85 -12.08
CA GLU A 75 12.25 -14.17 -12.98
C GLU A 75 13.17 -12.96 -13.14
N TYR A 76 14.41 -13.11 -12.70
CA TYR A 76 15.43 -12.08 -12.81
C TYR A 76 16.78 -12.70 -13.25
N SER A 77 17.58 -11.92 -13.95
CA SER A 77 18.91 -12.33 -14.42
C SER A 77 20.03 -12.00 -13.45
N SER A 78 19.87 -10.93 -12.65
CA SER A 78 20.85 -10.51 -11.65
C SER A 78 20.19 -9.72 -10.52
N ILE A 79 20.85 -9.71 -9.34
CA ILE A 79 20.51 -8.90 -8.18
C ILE A 79 21.69 -8.02 -7.84
N ASP A 80 21.44 -6.70 -7.73
CA ASP A 80 22.37 -5.73 -7.18
C ASP A 80 21.80 -5.22 -5.84
N ALA A 81 22.47 -5.52 -4.73
CA ALA A 81 22.02 -5.13 -3.41
C ALA A 81 22.68 -3.83 -2.96
N HIS A 82 21.86 -2.89 -2.49
CA HIS A 82 22.24 -1.64 -1.86
C HIS A 82 21.73 -1.61 -0.41
N ASP A 83 22.20 -0.66 0.39
CA ASP A 83 21.84 -0.59 1.81
C ASP A 83 20.33 -0.45 2.04
N ASP A 84 19.62 0.33 1.20
CA ASP A 84 18.21 0.65 1.39
C ASP A 84 17.28 -0.08 0.42
N PHE A 85 17.79 -0.64 -0.67
CA PHE A 85 17.00 -1.27 -1.73
C PHE A 85 17.81 -2.29 -2.53
N ILE A 86 17.14 -3.11 -3.27
CA ILE A 86 17.73 -4.01 -4.26
C ILE A 86 17.26 -3.65 -5.66
N VAL A 87 18.07 -3.98 -6.64
CA VAL A 87 17.76 -3.87 -8.05
C VAL A 87 17.80 -5.25 -8.69
N LEU A 88 16.68 -5.68 -9.22
CA LEU A 88 16.57 -6.90 -10.00
C LEU A 88 16.62 -6.54 -11.48
N THR A 89 17.48 -7.20 -12.25
CA THR A 89 17.45 -7.10 -13.71
C THR A 89 16.42 -8.09 -14.25
N VAL A 90 15.40 -7.57 -14.88
CA VAL A 90 14.25 -8.31 -15.41
C VAL A 90 14.09 -8.04 -16.91
N GLU A 91 13.11 -8.66 -17.56
CA GLU A 91 12.77 -8.30 -18.94
C GLU A 91 12.13 -6.92 -19.01
N ASN A 92 12.25 -6.27 -20.16
CA ASN A 92 11.57 -5.01 -20.42
C ASN A 92 10.05 -5.18 -20.31
N ASN A 93 9.41 -4.22 -19.63
CA ASN A 93 7.97 -4.26 -19.39
C ASN A 93 7.52 -5.49 -18.58
N TYR A 94 8.38 -5.92 -17.65
CA TYR A 94 8.11 -7.06 -16.78
C TYR A 94 6.89 -6.82 -15.90
N HIS A 95 5.99 -7.79 -15.84
CA HIS A 95 4.80 -7.73 -15.01
C HIS A 95 5.17 -8.05 -13.57
N VAL A 96 5.10 -7.03 -12.70
CA VAL A 96 5.55 -7.10 -11.31
C VAL A 96 4.46 -7.70 -10.44
N PRO A 97 4.65 -8.93 -9.88
CA PRO A 97 3.68 -9.52 -8.99
C PRO A 97 3.81 -8.98 -7.57
N ALA A 98 2.72 -9.04 -6.82
CA ALA A 98 2.73 -8.81 -5.38
C ALA A 98 3.44 -9.96 -4.65
N PHE A 99 4.39 -9.64 -3.79
CA PHE A 99 5.14 -10.64 -3.01
C PHE A 99 4.27 -11.35 -1.96
N TYR A 100 3.32 -10.64 -1.39
CA TYR A 100 2.43 -11.12 -0.32
C TYR A 100 1.06 -10.51 -0.46
N ASP A 101 0.09 -11.14 0.19
CA ASP A 101 -1.23 -10.55 0.39
C ASP A 101 -1.08 -9.24 1.16
N GLY A 102 -1.75 -8.20 0.71
CA GLY A 102 -1.63 -6.90 1.36
C GLY A 102 -2.62 -5.88 0.86
N VAL A 103 -2.41 -4.65 1.30
CA VAL A 103 -3.19 -3.49 0.88
C VAL A 103 -2.25 -2.44 0.30
N VAL A 104 -2.62 -1.89 -0.83
CA VAL A 104 -1.90 -0.77 -1.44
C VAL A 104 -2.12 0.48 -0.59
N VAL A 105 -1.04 1.04 -0.04
CA VAL A 105 -1.12 2.21 0.84
C VAL A 105 -0.65 3.49 0.19
N PHE A 106 0.04 3.39 -0.93
CA PHE A 106 0.51 4.54 -1.70
C PHE A 106 0.71 4.20 -3.17
N VAL A 107 0.30 5.10 -4.06
CA VAL A 107 0.61 5.07 -5.50
C VAL A 107 0.92 6.49 -5.94
N GLY A 108 2.10 6.71 -6.54
CA GLY A 108 2.47 8.04 -7.07
C GLY A 108 3.93 8.38 -6.87
N ASN A 109 4.22 9.68 -6.78
CA ASN A 109 5.58 10.20 -6.60
C ASN A 109 5.78 10.70 -5.17
N LYS A 110 6.90 10.36 -4.55
CA LYS A 110 7.24 10.80 -3.20
C LYS A 110 8.71 11.23 -3.14
N ASP A 111 8.95 12.48 -2.78
CA ASP A 111 10.29 13.08 -2.70
C ASP A 111 11.10 12.86 -3.99
N LYS A 112 12.26 12.19 -3.87
CA LYS A 112 13.13 11.81 -5.00
C LYS A 112 12.67 10.54 -5.73
N TYR A 113 11.71 9.81 -5.18
CA TYR A 113 11.22 8.55 -5.75
C TYR A 113 10.02 8.82 -6.65
N LYS A 114 10.15 8.42 -7.91
CA LYS A 114 9.09 8.51 -8.91
C LYS A 114 8.46 7.14 -9.11
N ASP A 115 7.17 7.17 -9.48
CA ASP A 115 6.45 5.97 -9.88
C ASP A 115 6.56 4.85 -8.83
N LEU A 116 6.22 5.21 -7.60
CA LEU A 116 6.31 4.38 -6.41
C LEU A 116 4.94 3.77 -6.08
N VAL A 117 4.92 2.47 -5.83
CA VAL A 117 3.81 1.78 -5.18
C VAL A 117 4.29 1.21 -3.85
N ILE A 118 3.51 1.40 -2.80
CA ILE A 118 3.79 0.81 -1.49
C ILE A 118 2.63 -0.11 -1.12
N VAL A 119 2.97 -1.35 -0.82
CA VAL A 119 2.03 -2.36 -0.33
C VAL A 119 2.34 -2.67 1.13
N ASN A 120 1.32 -2.63 1.97
CA ASN A 120 1.42 -3.07 3.35
C ASN A 120 0.92 -4.51 3.46
N SER A 121 1.82 -5.42 3.84
CA SER A 121 1.51 -6.80 4.17
C SER A 121 1.76 -7.04 5.66
N LYS A 122 0.69 -7.07 6.46
CA LYS A 122 0.74 -7.17 7.93
C LYS A 122 1.52 -5.99 8.53
N ASP A 123 2.80 -6.18 8.87
CA ASP A 123 3.67 -5.14 9.45
C ASP A 123 4.86 -4.81 8.53
N VAL A 124 4.91 -5.39 7.34
CA VAL A 124 5.97 -5.16 6.34
C VAL A 124 5.44 -4.26 5.23
N TYR A 125 6.18 -3.21 4.92
CA TYR A 125 5.94 -2.34 3.78
C TYR A 125 6.88 -2.74 2.66
N ILE A 126 6.31 -3.03 1.50
CA ILE A 126 7.02 -3.41 0.28
C ILE A 126 6.94 -2.24 -0.67
N TYR A 127 8.09 -1.71 -1.04
CA TYR A 127 8.23 -0.58 -1.95
C TYR A 127 8.61 -1.09 -3.33
N TYR A 128 7.81 -0.73 -4.32
CA TYR A 128 8.06 -1.00 -5.73
C TYR A 128 8.33 0.34 -6.41
N PHE A 129 9.57 0.54 -6.86
CA PHE A 129 9.94 1.79 -7.50
C PHE A 129 10.06 1.62 -9.01
N ASN A 130 9.90 2.73 -9.74
CA ASN A 130 10.06 2.81 -11.19
C ASN A 130 9.12 1.88 -11.96
N ILE A 131 7.89 1.74 -11.47
CA ILE A 131 6.86 0.91 -12.10
C ILE A 131 5.67 1.74 -12.59
N ASN A 132 5.06 1.30 -13.68
CA ASN A 132 3.74 1.78 -14.11
C ASN A 132 2.69 1.01 -13.32
N ALA A 133 2.10 1.65 -12.32
CA ALA A 133 1.11 1.03 -11.44
C ALA A 133 -0.16 0.61 -12.20
N LYS A 134 -0.69 -0.57 -11.84
CA LYS A 134 -2.00 -1.09 -12.28
C LYS A 134 -3.00 -1.18 -11.13
N VAL A 135 -2.58 -0.78 -9.95
CA VAL A 135 -3.36 -0.78 -8.72
C VAL A 135 -3.60 0.64 -8.24
N GLU A 136 -4.64 0.81 -7.44
CA GLU A 136 -5.00 2.08 -6.81
C GLU A 136 -4.78 2.00 -5.30
N VAL A 137 -4.73 3.17 -4.65
CA VAL A 137 -4.59 3.23 -3.19
C VAL A 137 -5.82 2.60 -2.54
N TYR A 138 -5.59 1.72 -1.55
CA TYR A 138 -6.55 0.90 -0.81
C TYR A 138 -7.03 -0.37 -1.51
N ASP A 139 -6.51 -0.70 -2.68
CA ASP A 139 -6.74 -2.02 -3.27
C ASP A 139 -6.21 -3.11 -2.35
N GLU A 140 -7.00 -4.15 -2.15
CA GLU A 140 -6.56 -5.40 -1.54
C GLU A 140 -5.99 -6.28 -2.65
N ILE A 141 -4.73 -6.64 -2.52
CA ILE A 141 -4.03 -7.50 -3.49
C ILE A 141 -3.60 -8.80 -2.84
N LYS A 142 -3.61 -9.87 -3.62
CA LYS A 142 -3.13 -11.17 -3.21
C LYS A 142 -1.72 -11.43 -3.77
N LYS A 143 -0.99 -12.30 -3.10
CA LYS A 143 0.30 -12.77 -3.60
C LYS A 143 0.16 -13.27 -5.04
N GLY A 144 1.04 -12.80 -5.93
CA GLY A 144 1.04 -13.11 -7.35
C GLY A 144 0.12 -12.26 -8.22
N GLU A 145 -0.76 -11.43 -7.65
CA GLU A 145 -1.52 -10.45 -8.43
C GLU A 145 -0.60 -9.30 -8.91
N TYR A 146 -0.89 -8.75 -10.07
CA TYR A 146 -0.04 -7.72 -10.67
C TYR A 146 -0.20 -6.36 -9.99
N VAL A 147 0.92 -5.83 -9.50
CA VAL A 147 1.04 -4.46 -8.98
C VAL A 147 1.19 -3.45 -10.10
N GLY A 148 1.90 -3.83 -11.16
CA GLY A 148 2.21 -3.00 -12.31
C GLY A 148 3.21 -3.67 -13.23
N PHE A 149 3.89 -2.87 -14.04
CA PHE A 149 4.97 -3.34 -14.89
C PHE A 149 6.15 -2.37 -14.87
N THR A 150 7.36 -2.90 -15.03
CA THR A 150 8.59 -2.11 -15.03
C THR A 150 8.62 -1.15 -16.23
N LYS A 151 9.26 0.01 -16.05
CA LYS A 151 9.44 1.01 -17.13
C LYS A 151 10.62 0.69 -18.02
N ASP A 152 11.57 -0.05 -17.48
CA ASP A 152 12.79 -0.49 -18.15
C ASP A 152 13.09 -1.95 -17.74
N ASP A 153 14.32 -2.39 -17.93
CA ASP A 153 14.82 -3.72 -17.58
C ASP A 153 15.16 -3.89 -16.07
N LYS A 154 14.74 -2.94 -15.22
CA LYS A 154 15.09 -2.92 -13.80
C LYS A 154 13.88 -2.79 -12.90
N LEU A 155 13.78 -3.67 -11.92
CA LEU A 155 12.82 -3.62 -10.84
C LEU A 155 13.54 -3.24 -9.53
N TYR A 156 13.15 -2.12 -8.94
CA TYR A 156 13.71 -1.65 -7.67
C TYR A 156 12.76 -1.99 -6.54
N LEU A 157 13.26 -2.63 -5.49
CA LEU A 157 12.48 -3.11 -4.35
C LEU A 157 13.13 -2.74 -3.03
N SER A 158 12.31 -2.45 -2.03
CA SER A 158 12.74 -2.31 -0.64
C SER A 158 11.68 -2.91 0.29
N PHE A 159 12.12 -3.58 1.34
CA PHE A 159 11.28 -4.18 2.36
C PHE A 159 11.56 -3.52 3.69
N THR A 160 10.54 -2.95 4.34
CA THR A 160 10.73 -2.25 5.61
C THR A 160 9.73 -2.71 6.67
N LYS A 161 10.18 -2.73 7.92
CA LYS A 161 9.34 -2.97 9.08
C LYS A 161 9.78 -2.03 10.21
N ASN A 162 8.85 -1.29 10.80
CA ASN A 162 9.13 -0.33 11.86
C ASN A 162 10.25 0.66 11.47
N ASN A 163 10.23 1.19 10.26
CA ASN A 163 11.23 2.10 9.68
C ASN A 163 12.65 1.52 9.56
N LYS A 164 12.80 0.20 9.61
CA LYS A 164 14.07 -0.47 9.35
C LYS A 164 13.97 -1.27 8.07
N VAL A 165 14.99 -1.17 7.24
CA VAL A 165 15.13 -2.01 6.05
C VAL A 165 15.40 -3.44 6.50
N LEU A 166 14.72 -4.39 5.87
CA LEU A 166 14.87 -5.83 6.10
C LEU A 166 15.79 -6.44 5.04
N ASP A 167 16.46 -7.54 5.39
CA ASP A 167 17.26 -8.28 4.43
C ASP A 167 16.36 -8.90 3.36
N TYR A 168 16.61 -8.57 2.10
CA TYR A 168 15.83 -9.06 0.96
C TYR A 168 15.86 -10.58 0.81
N LYS A 169 16.89 -11.26 1.33
CA LYS A 169 17.04 -12.72 1.29
C LYS A 169 15.92 -13.48 2.01
N GLU A 170 15.19 -12.80 2.89
CA GLU A 170 14.01 -13.35 3.54
C GLU A 170 12.78 -13.39 2.59
N PHE A 171 12.81 -12.59 1.52
CA PHE A 171 11.66 -12.33 0.63
C PHE A 171 11.86 -12.87 -0.78
N ILE A 172 13.10 -12.89 -1.26
CA ILE A 172 13.48 -13.30 -2.61
C ILE A 172 14.43 -14.50 -2.49
N LYS A 173 14.05 -15.60 -3.12
CA LYS A 173 14.82 -16.86 -3.16
C LYS A 173 15.39 -17.07 -4.52
#